data_1afbc110f64cc0f7b9dc63588ff2428e
#
_entry.id   1afbc110f64cc0f7b9dc63588ff2428e
#
_cell.length_a   1.000
_cell.length_b   1.000
_cell.length_c   1.000
_cell.angle_alpha   90.00
_cell.angle_beta   90.00
_cell.angle_gamma   90.00
#
_symmetry.space_group_name_H-M   'P 1'
#
loop_
_entity.id
_entity.type
_entity.pdbx_description
1 polymer ?
#
loop_
_entity_poly.entity_id
_entity_poly.type
_entity_poly.pdbx_seq_one_letter_code
_entity_poly.pdbx_strand_id
1 'polypeptide(L)'
;PKERLVGSWMPGMLRELDSRGRKNPQAFSYDGVLSQGNGLITIVEDASQHADLLRKLLNVPDEGRVKLDKGIGMDIDTQLVMISNPDLDAELDQYADRNGRDPLKALKRRLDRHEFRYLTNRRLEAELIRRELTAETSVWADLDDAEIESRVRAPLSIGIRDGRGETRQRELAPFAIGAAAMYSVVSRLDGEELPSTLSLIEKARL
;
A
#
# COMPACT_ATOMS: atom_id res chain seq x y z
N PRO A 1 14.41 -0.76 -12.64
CA PRO A 1 13.57 -1.23 -11.55
C PRO A 1 13.98 -2.59 -10.98
N LYS A 2 14.38 -3.57 -11.82
CA LYS A 2 14.80 -4.92 -11.35
C LYS A 2 16.04 -4.87 -10.46
N GLU A 3 16.95 -3.98 -10.75
CA GLU A 3 18.21 -3.75 -10.00
C GLU A 3 17.93 -3.16 -8.61
N ARG A 4 16.86 -2.37 -8.45
CA ARG A 4 16.50 -1.79 -7.16
C ARG A 4 15.84 -2.77 -6.18
N LEU A 5 15.40 -3.92 -6.64
CA LEU A 5 14.73 -4.90 -5.78
C LEU A 5 15.71 -5.59 -4.84
N VAL A 6 16.80 -6.11 -5.37
CA VAL A 6 17.80 -6.90 -4.62
C VAL A 6 19.16 -6.24 -4.59
N GLY A 7 19.60 -5.67 -5.71
CA GLY A 7 20.91 -5.03 -5.84
C GLY A 7 21.38 -5.01 -7.28
N SER A 8 22.61 -4.54 -7.49
CA SER A 8 23.20 -4.36 -8.81
C SER A 8 24.61 -4.92 -8.94
N TRP A 9 25.01 -5.23 -10.16
CA TRP A 9 26.37 -5.60 -10.46
C TRP A 9 27.29 -4.37 -10.45
N MET A 10 28.42 -4.46 -9.77
CA MET A 10 29.41 -3.41 -9.68
C MET A 10 30.34 -3.46 -10.91
N PRO A 11 30.24 -2.50 -11.86
CA PRO A 11 30.99 -2.57 -13.12
C PRO A 11 32.53 -2.57 -12.96
N GLY A 12 33.03 -1.86 -11.93
CA GLY A 12 34.47 -1.82 -11.62
C GLY A 12 35.01 -3.18 -11.21
N MET A 13 34.31 -3.86 -10.30
CA MET A 13 34.71 -5.18 -9.84
C MET A 13 34.52 -6.28 -10.90
N LEU A 14 33.59 -6.09 -11.84
CA LEU A 14 33.46 -7.02 -12.96
C LEU A 14 34.71 -7.06 -13.84
N ARG A 15 35.42 -5.95 -13.99
CA ARG A 15 36.69 -5.90 -14.77
C ARG A 15 37.82 -6.59 -14.04
N GLU A 16 37.91 -6.45 -12.73
CA GLU A 16 38.93 -7.10 -11.90
C GLU A 16 38.67 -8.62 -11.73
N LEU A 17 37.39 -9.03 -11.76
CA LEU A 17 36.97 -10.41 -11.60
C LEU A 17 36.80 -11.15 -12.92
N ASP A 18 37.02 -10.52 -14.05
CA ASP A 18 36.88 -11.13 -15.41
C ASP A 18 37.78 -12.36 -15.57
N SER A 19 38.92 -12.41 -14.86
CA SER A 19 39.80 -13.57 -14.77
C SER A 19 39.24 -14.72 -13.92
N ARG A 20 38.25 -14.45 -13.04
CA ARG A 20 37.64 -15.41 -12.11
C ARG A 20 36.20 -15.79 -12.46
N GLY A 21 35.68 -15.29 -13.57
CA GLY A 21 34.36 -15.59 -14.07
C GLY A 21 33.27 -14.60 -13.64
N ARG A 22 32.41 -14.27 -14.60
CA ARG A 22 31.29 -13.31 -14.50
C ARG A 22 30.18 -13.67 -13.49
N LYS A 23 30.37 -14.71 -12.68
CA LYS A 23 29.40 -15.22 -11.71
C LYS A 23 29.84 -15.05 -10.25
N ASN A 24 30.89 -14.27 -10.00
CA ASN A 24 31.36 -14.11 -8.62
C ASN A 24 30.39 -13.27 -7.81
N PRO A 25 29.80 -13.80 -6.73
CA PRO A 25 28.88 -13.05 -5.85
C PRO A 25 29.47 -11.77 -5.26
N GLN A 26 30.79 -11.70 -5.11
CA GLN A 26 31.49 -10.51 -4.60
C GLN A 26 31.40 -9.29 -5.52
N ALA A 27 31.07 -9.49 -6.79
CA ALA A 27 30.85 -8.39 -7.74
C ALA A 27 29.41 -7.85 -7.71
N PHE A 28 28.57 -8.35 -6.82
CA PHE A 28 27.18 -7.94 -6.69
C PHE A 28 26.98 -7.12 -5.40
N SER A 29 26.41 -5.93 -5.53
CA SER A 29 26.00 -5.10 -4.38
C SER A 29 24.57 -5.44 -3.99
N TYR A 30 24.36 -5.81 -2.73
CA TYR A 30 23.04 -6.13 -2.15
C TYR A 30 22.40 -4.87 -1.56
N ASP A 31 22.20 -3.85 -2.36
CA ASP A 31 21.67 -2.54 -1.99
C ASP A 31 20.18 -2.33 -2.35
N GLY A 32 19.52 -3.39 -2.81
CA GLY A 32 18.10 -3.34 -3.16
C GLY A 32 17.17 -3.35 -1.94
N VAL A 33 15.91 -2.96 -2.17
CA VAL A 33 14.88 -2.83 -1.12
C VAL A 33 14.68 -4.13 -0.34
N LEU A 34 14.63 -5.28 -1.00
CA LEU A 34 14.49 -6.57 -0.32
C LEU A 34 15.73 -6.92 0.51
N SER A 35 16.92 -6.57 0.02
CA SER A 35 18.16 -6.83 0.76
C SER A 35 18.25 -5.99 2.03
N GLN A 36 17.81 -4.74 1.95
CA GLN A 36 17.72 -3.84 3.11
C GLN A 36 16.59 -4.21 4.06
N GLY A 37 15.50 -4.77 3.53
CA GLY A 37 14.35 -5.25 4.29
C GLY A 37 14.49 -6.65 4.87
N ASN A 38 15.67 -7.27 4.78
CA ASN A 38 15.90 -8.61 5.34
C ASN A 38 15.73 -8.60 6.88
N GLY A 39 14.91 -9.50 7.39
CA GLY A 39 14.49 -9.52 8.81
C GLY A 39 13.35 -8.55 9.15
N LEU A 40 12.75 -7.88 8.15
CA LEU A 40 11.70 -6.87 8.34
C LEU A 40 10.44 -7.22 7.51
N ILE A 41 9.43 -6.36 7.62
CA ILE A 41 8.24 -6.42 6.77
C ILE A 41 8.52 -5.65 5.48
N THR A 42 8.32 -6.30 4.34
CA THR A 42 8.40 -5.66 3.02
C THR A 42 6.99 -5.46 2.46
N ILE A 43 6.65 -4.21 2.19
CA ILE A 43 5.34 -3.84 1.63
C ILE A 43 5.51 -3.53 0.13
N VAL A 44 4.68 -4.17 -0.70
CA VAL A 44 4.58 -3.90 -2.14
C VAL A 44 3.24 -3.25 -2.41
N GLU A 45 3.24 -1.96 -2.68
CA GLU A 45 2.05 -1.20 -3.06
C GLU A 45 1.77 -1.35 -4.56
N ASP A 46 0.50 -1.20 -4.95
CA ASP A 46 0.03 -1.34 -6.34
C ASP A 46 0.54 -2.62 -7.01
N ALA A 47 0.52 -3.71 -6.28
CA ALA A 47 1.13 -4.98 -6.70
C ALA A 47 0.64 -5.46 -8.07
N SER A 48 -0.62 -5.22 -8.42
CA SER A 48 -1.23 -5.57 -9.70
C SER A 48 -0.52 -4.94 -10.90
N GLN A 49 0.00 -3.73 -10.76
CA GLN A 49 0.68 -3.00 -11.84
C GLN A 49 2.11 -3.50 -12.10
N HIS A 50 2.62 -4.41 -11.27
CA HIS A 50 4.01 -4.81 -11.26
C HIS A 50 4.22 -6.33 -11.46
N ALA A 51 3.53 -6.94 -12.42
CA ALA A 51 3.60 -8.38 -12.69
C ALA A 51 5.03 -8.92 -12.86
N ASP A 52 5.91 -8.18 -13.51
CA ASP A 52 7.32 -8.55 -13.68
C ASP A 52 8.09 -8.58 -12.36
N LEU A 53 7.75 -7.70 -11.42
CA LEU A 53 8.28 -7.69 -10.07
C LEU A 53 7.78 -8.89 -9.28
N LEU A 54 6.47 -9.15 -9.34
CA LEU A 54 5.83 -10.25 -8.64
C LEU A 54 6.41 -11.61 -9.04
N ARG A 55 6.79 -11.79 -10.30
CA ARG A 55 7.50 -13.01 -10.75
C ARG A 55 8.84 -13.22 -10.04
N LYS A 56 9.53 -12.15 -9.68
CA LYS A 56 10.79 -12.26 -8.94
C LYS A 56 10.58 -12.63 -7.47
N LEU A 57 9.41 -12.29 -6.93
CA LEU A 57 9.02 -12.58 -5.55
C LEU A 57 8.44 -13.99 -5.36
N LEU A 58 8.28 -14.76 -6.44
CA LEU A 58 7.59 -16.05 -6.42
C LEU A 58 8.10 -17.03 -5.35
N ASN A 59 9.41 -17.03 -5.10
CA ASN A 59 10.04 -17.96 -4.17
C ASN A 59 10.26 -17.36 -2.78
N VAL A 60 9.94 -16.09 -2.57
CA VAL A 60 10.12 -15.43 -1.26
C VAL A 60 9.22 -16.04 -0.19
N PRO A 61 7.91 -16.23 -0.42
CA PRO A 61 7.03 -16.74 0.61
C PRO A 61 7.34 -18.17 1.08
N ASP A 62 7.78 -19.04 0.16
CA ASP A 62 7.98 -20.47 0.47
C ASP A 62 9.44 -20.82 0.76
N GLU A 63 10.33 -20.35 -0.11
CA GLU A 63 11.74 -20.74 -0.09
C GLU A 63 12.59 -19.75 0.71
N GLY A 64 12.04 -18.57 1.09
CA GLY A 64 12.82 -17.49 1.69
C GLY A 64 13.98 -17.05 0.77
N ARG A 65 13.77 -17.09 -0.56
CA ARG A 65 14.85 -16.88 -1.51
C ARG A 65 14.42 -16.13 -2.75
N VAL A 66 15.27 -15.19 -3.20
CA VAL A 66 15.14 -14.54 -4.50
C VAL A 66 16.20 -15.06 -5.45
N LYS A 67 15.78 -15.49 -6.64
CA LYS A 67 16.68 -15.86 -7.74
C LYS A 67 16.92 -14.66 -8.63
N LEU A 68 18.17 -14.31 -8.79
CA LEU A 68 18.63 -13.24 -9.66
C LEU A 68 19.05 -13.80 -11.04
N ASP A 69 19.19 -12.90 -11.98
CA ASP A 69 19.74 -13.27 -13.28
C ASP A 69 21.17 -13.82 -13.10
N LYS A 70 21.57 -14.76 -13.97
CA LYS A 70 22.86 -15.46 -13.94
C LYS A 70 23.08 -16.45 -12.79
N GLY A 71 21.98 -16.95 -12.18
CA GLY A 71 22.07 -18.04 -11.21
C GLY A 71 22.50 -17.62 -9.81
N ILE A 72 22.60 -16.34 -9.52
CA ILE A 72 22.80 -15.84 -8.17
C ILE A 72 21.45 -15.86 -7.45
N GLY A 73 21.48 -16.32 -6.20
CA GLY A 73 20.34 -16.26 -5.29
C GLY A 73 20.72 -15.53 -4.02
N MET A 74 19.73 -14.94 -3.37
CA MET A 74 19.86 -14.33 -2.07
C MET A 74 18.81 -14.95 -1.14
N ASP A 75 19.24 -15.42 0.02
CA ASP A 75 18.34 -15.86 1.06
C ASP A 75 17.76 -14.61 1.76
N ILE A 76 16.44 -14.59 1.91
CA ILE A 76 15.70 -13.45 2.44
C ILE A 76 14.71 -13.97 3.49
N ASP A 77 14.81 -13.40 4.67
CA ASP A 77 13.85 -13.56 5.75
C ASP A 77 13.02 -12.28 5.85
N THR A 78 11.87 -12.24 5.18
CA THR A 78 10.97 -11.07 5.19
C THR A 78 9.51 -11.49 5.18
N GLN A 79 8.71 -10.82 5.96
CA GLN A 79 7.26 -10.90 5.85
C GLN A 79 6.82 -10.04 4.67
N LEU A 80 6.30 -10.67 3.61
CA LEU A 80 5.86 -9.97 2.42
C LEU A 80 4.38 -9.59 2.55
N VAL A 81 4.08 -8.31 2.44
CA VAL A 81 2.72 -7.76 2.40
C VAL A 81 2.51 -7.09 1.05
N MET A 82 1.45 -7.49 0.34
CA MET A 82 1.08 -6.92 -0.94
C MET A 82 -0.23 -6.16 -0.82
N ILE A 83 -0.24 -4.92 -1.29
CA ILE A 83 -1.43 -4.08 -1.33
C ILE A 83 -1.82 -3.89 -2.79
N SER A 84 -3.08 -4.14 -3.10
CA SER A 84 -3.59 -4.04 -4.46
C SER A 84 -5.06 -3.63 -4.46
N ASN A 85 -5.52 -3.10 -5.58
CA ASN A 85 -6.94 -2.88 -5.84
C ASN A 85 -7.71 -4.20 -5.96
N PRO A 86 -9.05 -4.19 -5.80
CA PRO A 86 -9.89 -5.39 -5.92
C PRO A 86 -9.71 -6.14 -7.25
N ASP A 87 -9.39 -5.41 -8.32
CA ASP A 87 -9.24 -5.95 -9.68
C ASP A 87 -7.93 -6.69 -9.92
N LEU A 88 -7.20 -7.04 -8.86
CA LEU A 88 -5.90 -7.74 -8.94
C LEU A 88 -5.95 -8.94 -9.90
N ASP A 89 -6.98 -9.75 -9.84
CA ASP A 89 -7.10 -10.93 -10.68
C ASP A 89 -7.29 -10.57 -12.14
N ALA A 90 -8.17 -9.61 -12.43
CA ALA A 90 -8.42 -9.15 -13.80
C ALA A 90 -7.20 -8.45 -14.41
N GLU A 91 -6.49 -7.65 -13.63
CA GLU A 91 -5.26 -6.99 -14.07
C GLU A 91 -4.12 -8.00 -14.33
N LEU A 92 -3.98 -9.01 -13.48
CA LEU A 92 -2.95 -10.04 -13.63
C LEU A 92 -3.27 -11.03 -14.76
N ASP A 93 -4.52 -11.28 -15.07
CA ASP A 93 -4.95 -12.13 -16.18
C ASP A 93 -4.55 -11.54 -17.55
N GLN A 94 -4.37 -10.22 -17.65
CA GLN A 94 -3.81 -9.57 -18.85
C GLN A 94 -2.37 -10.00 -19.15
N TYR A 95 -1.65 -10.51 -18.14
CA TYR A 95 -0.29 -11.02 -18.28
C TYR A 95 -0.24 -12.55 -18.52
N ALA A 96 -1.39 -13.21 -18.60
CA ALA A 96 -1.43 -14.61 -19.01
C ALA A 96 -0.84 -14.75 -20.42
N ASP A 97 -0.10 -15.83 -20.64
CA ASP A 97 0.43 -16.12 -21.97
C ASP A 97 -0.72 -16.50 -22.95
N ARG A 98 -0.40 -16.54 -24.26
CA ARG A 98 -1.38 -16.92 -25.31
C ARG A 98 -1.98 -18.31 -25.10
N ASN A 99 -1.39 -19.13 -24.25
CA ASN A 99 -1.84 -20.47 -23.91
C ASN A 99 -2.69 -20.49 -22.62
N GLY A 100 -3.07 -19.33 -22.09
CA GLY A 100 -3.88 -19.20 -20.89
C GLY A 100 -3.12 -19.57 -19.59
N ARG A 101 -1.80 -19.62 -19.62
CA ARG A 101 -1.00 -19.85 -18.42
C ARG A 101 -0.81 -18.55 -17.66
N ASP A 102 -1.41 -18.47 -16.48
CA ASP A 102 -1.17 -17.38 -15.53
C ASP A 102 0.18 -17.63 -14.81
N PRO A 103 1.22 -16.84 -15.13
CA PRO A 103 2.54 -17.02 -14.52
C PRO A 103 2.56 -16.65 -13.03
N LEU A 104 1.53 -15.99 -12.55
CA LEU A 104 1.42 -15.54 -11.15
C LEU A 104 0.48 -16.43 -10.32
N LYS A 105 -0.17 -17.43 -10.93
CA LYS A 105 -1.04 -18.37 -10.24
C LYS A 105 -0.34 -19.06 -9.06
N ALA A 106 0.94 -19.36 -9.22
CA ALA A 106 1.74 -19.97 -8.17
C ALA A 106 1.97 -19.00 -6.98
N LEU A 107 2.15 -17.70 -7.25
CA LEU A 107 2.26 -16.69 -6.22
C LEU A 107 0.94 -16.47 -5.49
N LYS A 108 -0.16 -16.33 -6.24
CA LYS A 108 -1.51 -16.17 -5.68
C LYS A 108 -1.88 -17.28 -4.69
N ARG A 109 -1.42 -18.51 -4.93
CA ARG A 109 -1.65 -19.67 -4.04
C ARG A 109 -0.83 -19.65 -2.75
N ARG A 110 0.20 -18.82 -2.68
CA ARG A 110 1.12 -18.70 -1.55
C ARG A 110 0.80 -17.51 -0.65
N LEU A 111 -0.15 -16.68 -1.06
CA LEU A 111 -0.57 -15.48 -0.35
C LEU A 111 -1.92 -15.72 0.30
N ASP A 112 -2.02 -15.38 1.57
CA ASP A 112 -3.30 -15.23 2.25
C ASP A 112 -3.93 -13.92 1.81
N ARG A 113 -5.16 -13.99 1.30
CA ARG A 113 -5.86 -12.82 0.80
C ARG A 113 -6.83 -12.32 1.84
N HIS A 114 -6.67 -11.04 2.18
CA HIS A 114 -7.57 -10.31 3.06
C HIS A 114 -8.19 -9.16 2.29
N GLU A 115 -9.51 -9.09 2.25
CA GLU A 115 -10.23 -8.00 1.60
C GLU A 115 -10.54 -6.93 2.63
N PHE A 116 -10.09 -5.71 2.35
CA PHE A 116 -10.40 -4.54 3.16
C PHE A 116 -11.41 -3.68 2.41
N ARG A 117 -12.56 -3.51 3.00
CA ARG A 117 -13.59 -2.61 2.46
C ARG A 117 -13.26 -1.16 2.78
N TYR A 118 -13.78 -0.26 1.98
CA TYR A 118 -13.72 1.16 2.31
C TYR A 118 -14.39 1.44 3.65
N LEU A 119 -13.84 2.42 4.37
CA LEU A 119 -14.44 2.86 5.62
C LEU A 119 -15.81 3.50 5.37
N THR A 120 -16.85 2.91 5.93
CA THR A 120 -18.24 3.39 5.83
C THR A 120 -18.75 3.96 7.15
N ASN A 121 -17.97 3.88 8.21
CA ASN A 121 -18.30 4.49 9.50
C ASN A 121 -18.01 5.99 9.47
N ARG A 122 -19.06 6.81 9.47
CA ARG A 122 -18.97 8.28 9.41
C ARG A 122 -18.15 8.90 10.55
N ARG A 123 -18.22 8.33 11.76
CA ARG A 123 -17.48 8.88 12.91
C ARG A 123 -16.00 8.63 12.79
N LEU A 124 -15.60 7.43 12.41
CA LEU A 124 -14.21 7.10 12.15
C LEU A 124 -13.65 7.90 10.97
N GLU A 125 -14.42 8.09 9.90
CA GLU A 125 -14.05 8.93 8.76
C GLU A 125 -13.82 10.38 9.19
N ALA A 126 -14.67 10.93 10.06
CA ALA A 126 -14.53 12.28 10.59
C ALA A 126 -13.26 12.43 11.45
N GLU A 127 -12.95 11.45 12.29
CA GLU A 127 -11.72 11.45 13.08
C GLU A 127 -10.49 11.32 12.17
N LEU A 128 -10.56 10.52 11.11
CA LEU A 128 -9.48 10.38 10.13
C LEU A 128 -9.21 11.72 9.42
N ILE A 129 -10.26 12.38 8.95
CA ILE A 129 -10.14 13.73 8.34
C ILE A 129 -9.52 14.73 9.32
N ARG A 130 -9.96 14.68 10.58
CA ARG A 130 -9.40 15.55 11.61
C ARG A 130 -7.91 15.33 11.80
N ARG A 131 -7.47 14.08 11.89
CA ARG A 131 -6.05 13.69 12.04
C ARG A 131 -5.21 14.15 10.87
N GLU A 132 -5.70 13.98 9.65
CA GLU A 132 -5.03 14.49 8.45
C GLU A 132 -4.85 16.00 8.51
N LEU A 133 -5.89 16.76 8.88
CA LEU A 133 -5.82 18.21 8.99
C LEU A 133 -4.87 18.68 10.10
N THR A 134 -4.68 17.89 11.15
CA THR A 134 -3.79 18.22 12.27
C THR A 134 -2.41 17.60 12.15
N ALA A 135 -2.14 16.80 11.11
CA ALA A 135 -0.94 16.00 10.96
C ALA A 135 -0.66 15.11 12.21
N GLU A 136 -1.73 14.59 12.82
CA GLU A 136 -1.63 13.73 13.99
C GLU A 136 -1.21 12.33 13.58
N THR A 137 -0.03 11.91 14.01
CA THR A 137 0.57 10.59 13.68
C THR A 137 0.48 9.58 14.82
N SER A 138 -0.18 9.93 15.92
CA SER A 138 -0.35 9.03 17.07
C SER A 138 -1.11 7.75 16.66
N VAL A 139 -0.73 6.63 17.26
CA VAL A 139 -1.46 5.37 17.11
C VAL A 139 -2.93 5.60 17.51
N TRP A 140 -3.84 4.98 16.77
CA TRP A 140 -5.26 4.99 17.14
C TRP A 140 -5.39 4.39 18.53
N ALA A 141 -5.80 5.20 19.50
CA ALA A 141 -6.27 4.69 20.77
C ALA A 141 -7.68 4.11 20.58
N ASP A 142 -8.08 3.21 21.46
CA ASP A 142 -9.47 2.75 21.52
C ASP A 142 -10.37 3.90 22.00
N LEU A 143 -10.70 4.78 21.07
CA LEU A 143 -11.60 5.91 21.31
C LEU A 143 -13.03 5.39 21.21
N ASP A 144 -13.83 5.72 22.23
CA ASP A 144 -15.26 5.48 22.14
C ASP A 144 -15.95 6.53 21.24
N ASP A 145 -17.20 6.25 20.89
CA ASP A 145 -17.98 7.11 19.99
C ASP A 145 -18.18 8.53 20.53
N ALA A 146 -18.29 8.70 21.85
CA ALA A 146 -18.48 10.01 22.49
C ALA A 146 -17.19 10.82 22.45
N GLU A 147 -16.05 10.18 22.66
CA GLU A 147 -14.74 10.80 22.54
C GLU A 147 -14.47 11.26 21.11
N ILE A 148 -14.75 10.43 20.11
CA ILE A 148 -14.62 10.79 18.70
C ILE A 148 -15.51 11.99 18.37
N GLU A 149 -16.77 11.97 18.80
CA GLU A 149 -17.70 13.07 18.53
C GLU A 149 -17.26 14.38 19.19
N SER A 150 -16.75 14.31 20.42
CA SER A 150 -16.17 15.46 21.12
C SER A 150 -14.98 16.06 20.38
N ARG A 151 -14.06 15.22 19.94
CA ARG A 151 -12.86 15.63 19.18
C ARG A 151 -13.22 16.26 17.84
N VAL A 152 -14.16 15.67 17.11
CA VAL A 152 -14.60 16.17 15.79
C VAL A 152 -15.32 17.51 15.88
N ARG A 153 -16.03 17.77 16.98
CA ARG A 153 -16.73 19.05 17.23
C ARG A 153 -15.85 20.13 17.80
N ALA A 154 -14.68 19.79 18.33
CA ALA A 154 -13.77 20.78 18.87
C ALA A 154 -13.34 21.80 17.81
N PRO A 155 -13.26 23.10 18.14
CA PRO A 155 -12.75 24.11 17.21
C PRO A 155 -11.37 23.73 16.70
N LEU A 156 -11.17 23.85 15.39
CA LEU A 156 -9.92 23.52 14.74
C LEU A 156 -9.46 24.68 13.87
N SER A 157 -8.22 25.11 14.10
CA SER A 157 -7.55 26.11 13.28
C SER A 157 -6.55 25.44 12.35
N ILE A 158 -6.65 25.68 11.06
CA ILE A 158 -5.77 25.12 10.04
C ILE A 158 -4.99 26.20 9.30
N GLY A 159 -3.76 25.88 8.92
CA GLY A 159 -2.93 26.75 8.10
C GLY A 159 -3.27 26.57 6.61
N ILE A 160 -3.88 27.58 6.00
CA ILE A 160 -4.16 27.57 4.56
C ILE A 160 -3.09 28.37 3.84
N ARG A 161 -2.41 27.76 2.89
CA ARG A 161 -1.44 28.41 2.02
C ARG A 161 -2.17 29.08 0.86
N ASP A 162 -2.03 30.39 0.73
CA ASP A 162 -2.62 31.12 -0.37
C ASP A 162 -1.80 31.01 -1.68
N GLY A 163 -2.35 31.53 -2.79
CA GLY A 163 -1.68 31.50 -4.09
C GLY A 163 -0.36 32.30 -4.16
N ARG A 164 -0.03 33.07 -3.12
CA ARG A 164 1.24 33.81 -2.97
C ARG A 164 2.24 33.08 -2.09
N GLY A 165 1.85 31.92 -1.54
CA GLY A 165 2.69 31.11 -0.68
C GLY A 165 2.66 31.51 0.80
N GLU A 166 1.85 32.49 1.20
CA GLU A 166 1.66 32.89 2.59
C GLU A 166 0.72 31.90 3.29
N THR A 167 1.08 31.48 4.50
CA THR A 167 0.22 30.63 5.32
C THR A 167 -0.61 31.48 6.26
N ARG A 168 -1.93 31.37 6.16
CA ARG A 168 -2.86 32.05 7.04
C ARG A 168 -3.62 31.03 7.87
N GLN A 169 -3.69 31.30 9.18
CA GLN A 169 -4.52 30.52 10.09
C GLN A 169 -5.99 30.87 9.87
N ARG A 170 -6.79 29.83 9.70
CA ARG A 170 -8.24 29.92 9.55
C ARG A 170 -8.92 28.90 10.44
N GLU A 171 -9.95 29.38 11.15
CA GLU A 171 -10.81 28.49 11.90
C GLU A 171 -11.72 27.73 10.93
N LEU A 172 -11.83 26.42 11.12
CA LEU A 172 -12.71 25.56 10.33
C LEU A 172 -14.16 25.86 10.74
N ALA A 173 -15.05 25.97 9.76
CA ALA A 173 -16.46 26.17 10.03
C ALA A 173 -17.02 25.02 10.89
N PRO A 174 -17.93 25.28 11.84
CA PRO A 174 -18.60 24.25 12.61
C PRO A 174 -19.18 23.18 11.67
N PHE A 175 -19.06 21.92 12.05
CA PHE A 175 -19.55 20.78 11.29
C PHE A 175 -18.89 20.52 9.92
N ALA A 176 -17.87 21.27 9.51
CA ALA A 176 -17.20 21.08 8.22
C ALA A 176 -16.60 19.67 8.08
N ILE A 177 -15.96 19.18 9.14
CA ILE A 177 -15.41 17.79 9.18
C ILE A 177 -16.55 16.78 9.07
N GLY A 178 -17.64 16.96 9.82
CA GLY A 178 -18.79 16.07 9.77
C GLY A 178 -19.48 16.04 8.40
N ALA A 179 -19.55 17.17 7.71
CA ALA A 179 -20.09 17.26 6.35
C ALA A 179 -19.17 16.58 5.33
N ALA A 180 -17.85 16.77 5.43
CA ALA A 180 -16.87 16.12 4.58
C ALA A 180 -16.89 14.59 4.78
N ALA A 181 -16.94 14.12 6.03
CA ALA A 181 -17.06 12.71 6.35
C ALA A 181 -18.36 12.10 5.81
N MET A 182 -19.48 12.80 5.94
CA MET A 182 -20.76 12.36 5.38
C MET A 182 -20.67 12.21 3.86
N TYR A 183 -20.13 13.20 3.17
CA TYR A 183 -19.95 13.14 1.71
C TYR A 183 -19.04 11.98 1.30
N SER A 184 -17.92 11.81 1.99
CA SER A 184 -16.96 10.75 1.72
C SER A 184 -17.58 9.36 1.89
N VAL A 185 -18.29 9.13 2.99
CA VAL A 185 -18.96 7.84 3.25
C VAL A 185 -20.07 7.59 2.24
N VAL A 186 -20.94 8.57 1.97
CA VAL A 186 -22.04 8.41 1.00
C VAL A 186 -21.53 8.07 -0.39
N SER A 187 -20.40 8.66 -0.81
CA SER A 187 -19.80 8.38 -2.13
C SER A 187 -19.25 6.96 -2.28
N ARG A 188 -19.03 6.26 -1.17
CA ARG A 188 -18.49 4.89 -1.14
C ARG A 188 -19.56 3.82 -0.90
N LEU A 189 -20.79 4.22 -0.58
CA LEU A 189 -21.88 3.28 -0.36
C LEU A 189 -22.38 2.70 -1.68
N ASP A 190 -22.30 1.39 -1.80
CA ASP A 190 -22.91 0.69 -2.91
C ASP A 190 -24.42 0.57 -2.68
N GLY A 191 -25.21 0.96 -3.69
CA GLY A 191 -26.68 0.92 -3.61
C GLY A 191 -27.26 -0.48 -3.48
N GLU A 192 -26.52 -1.51 -3.87
CA GLU A 192 -26.97 -2.90 -3.82
C GLU A 192 -26.82 -3.52 -2.43
N GLU A 193 -25.89 -3.05 -1.62
CA GLU A 193 -25.62 -3.60 -0.27
C GLU A 193 -26.60 -3.09 0.81
N LEU A 194 -27.38 -2.08 0.50
CA LEU A 194 -28.25 -1.41 1.48
C LEU A 194 -29.73 -1.46 1.06
N PRO A 195 -30.69 -1.51 2.02
CA PRO A 195 -32.10 -1.52 1.69
C PRO A 195 -32.47 -0.36 0.75
N SER A 196 -33.11 -0.67 -0.36
CA SER A 196 -33.51 0.31 -1.38
C SER A 196 -34.51 1.36 -0.85
N THR A 197 -35.14 1.08 0.28
CA THR A 197 -36.12 1.96 0.93
C THR A 197 -35.50 3.11 1.72
N LEU A 198 -34.19 3.04 2.02
CA LEU A 198 -33.50 4.08 2.77
C LEU A 198 -32.93 5.14 1.85
N SER A 199 -33.08 6.40 2.20
CA SER A 199 -32.36 7.49 1.54
C SER A 199 -30.83 7.37 1.79
N LEU A 200 -30.01 7.98 0.93
CA LEU A 200 -28.54 7.98 1.11
C LEU A 200 -28.12 8.54 2.46
N ILE A 201 -28.84 9.53 2.98
CA ILE A 201 -28.54 10.12 4.28
C ILE A 201 -28.86 9.15 5.43
N GLU A 202 -29.94 8.40 5.33
CA GLU A 202 -30.26 7.37 6.32
C GLU A 202 -29.26 6.22 6.28
N LYS A 203 -28.86 5.80 5.08
CA LYS A 203 -27.81 4.80 4.88
C LYS A 203 -26.46 5.21 5.50
N ALA A 204 -26.10 6.49 5.41
CA ALA A 204 -24.88 7.01 6.00
C ALA A 204 -24.93 7.20 7.54
N ARG A 205 -26.09 7.02 8.15
CA ARG A 205 -26.27 7.11 9.61
C ARG A 205 -26.28 5.74 10.30
N LEU A 206 -26.42 4.67 9.53
CA LEU A 206 -26.28 3.29 10.01
C LEU A 206 -24.82 2.93 10.21
#